data_b0312ca3554188f0329d86828caba068
#
_entry.id   b0312ca3554188f0329d86828caba068
#
_cell.length_a   1.000
_cell.length_b   1.000
_cell.length_c   1.000
_cell.angle_alpha   90.00
_cell.angle_beta   90.00
_cell.angle_gamma   90.00
#
_symmetry.space_group_name_H-M   'P 1'
#
loop_
_entity.id
_entity.type
_entity.pdbx_description
1 polymer ?
#
loop_
_entity_poly.entity_id
_entity_poly.type
_entity_poly.pdbx_seq_one_letter_code
_entity_poly.pdbx_strand_id
1 'polypeptide(L)'
;MTDPGAASLLPRLHVVTDDDVLGRAGWPDRALAAVREGGGALALHLRGPRTSGRRLHELAGVLAEPAARAGALLVVNDRIDVALAHGIGAVQLGRRSLGIAE
;
A
#
# COMPACT_ATOMS: atom_id res chain seq x y z
N MET A 1 -6.42 5.19 27.56
CA MET A 1 -6.14 4.17 27.12
C MET A 1 -4.80 3.97 26.87
N THR A 2 -4.44 3.10 27.25
CA THR A 2 -3.26 3.02 27.04
C THR A 2 -2.87 2.77 25.91
N ASP A 3 -2.00 2.68 25.79
CA ASP A 3 -1.57 2.77 24.66
C ASP A 3 -1.00 1.59 24.14
N PRO A 4 -1.75 0.66 24.14
CA PRO A 4 -1.35 -0.43 23.37
C PRO A 4 -1.12 0.11 22.03
N GLY A 5 -1.60 1.26 21.79
CA GLY A 5 -1.43 1.81 20.50
C GLY A 5 0.00 1.94 20.10
N ALA A 6 0.84 2.23 21.03
CA ALA A 6 2.22 2.40 20.67
C ALA A 6 2.78 1.14 20.06
N ALA A 7 2.47 0.03 20.66
CA ALA A 7 2.96 -1.23 20.13
C ALA A 7 2.22 -1.64 18.89
N SER A 8 0.99 -1.22 18.77
CA SER A 8 0.22 -1.66 17.63
C SER A 8 0.23 -0.67 16.49
N LEU A 9 1.16 0.26 16.49
CA LEU A 9 1.32 1.15 15.34
C LEU A 9 1.81 0.40 14.12
N LEU A 10 2.47 -0.74 14.31
CA LEU A 10 2.93 -1.55 13.19
C LEU A 10 1.90 -2.61 12.88
N PRO A 11 1.47 -2.71 11.64
CA PRO A 11 0.53 -3.74 11.25
C PRO A 11 1.10 -5.13 11.46
N ARG A 12 0.24 -6.07 11.81
CA ARG A 12 0.65 -7.45 12.00
C ARG A 12 0.58 -8.26 10.74
N LEU A 13 -0.28 -7.87 9.81
CA LEU A 13 -0.47 -8.63 8.59
C LEU A 13 -0.05 -7.79 7.41
N HIS A 14 0.89 -8.30 6.65
CA HIS A 14 1.34 -7.64 5.43
C HIS A 14 0.88 -8.45 4.24
N VAL A 15 0.12 -7.81 3.36
CA VAL A 15 -0.31 -8.43 2.11
C VAL A 15 0.48 -7.75 1.00
N VAL A 16 1.19 -8.55 0.23
CA VAL A 16 2.04 -8.03 -0.85
C VAL A 16 1.47 -8.49 -2.18
N THR A 17 1.24 -7.55 -3.09
CA THR A 17 0.72 -7.88 -4.40
C THR A 17 1.84 -8.19 -5.38
N ASP A 18 1.47 -8.63 -6.56
CA ASP A 18 2.39 -8.80 -7.69
C ASP A 18 1.69 -8.30 -8.96
N ASP A 19 2.41 -8.34 -10.07
CA ASP A 19 1.87 -7.83 -11.33
C ASP A 19 0.61 -8.53 -11.77
N ASP A 20 0.53 -9.84 -11.55
CA ASP A 20 -0.63 -10.60 -11.94
C ASP A 20 -1.87 -10.16 -11.18
N VAL A 21 -1.72 -10.05 -9.86
CA VAL A 21 -2.81 -9.62 -9.00
C VAL A 21 -3.26 -8.20 -9.35
N LEU A 22 -2.31 -7.30 -9.55
CA LEU A 22 -2.65 -5.91 -9.84
C LEU A 22 -3.35 -5.75 -11.18
N GLY A 23 -3.18 -6.72 -12.08
CA GLY A 23 -3.84 -6.68 -13.38
C GLY A 23 -5.24 -7.24 -13.39
N ARG A 24 -5.71 -7.84 -12.30
CA ARG A 24 -7.03 -8.47 -12.29
C ARG A 24 -8.12 -7.43 -12.12
N ALA A 25 -9.16 -7.53 -12.95
CA ALA A 25 -10.23 -6.54 -12.96
C ALA A 25 -10.96 -6.47 -11.62
N GLY A 26 -11.18 -7.60 -10.96
CA GLY A 26 -11.92 -7.62 -9.70
C GLY A 26 -11.09 -7.32 -8.46
N TRP A 27 -9.78 -7.14 -8.63
CA TRP A 27 -8.91 -6.99 -7.47
C TRP A 27 -9.15 -5.72 -6.67
N PRO A 28 -9.42 -4.55 -7.31
CA PRO A 28 -9.62 -3.34 -6.51
C PRO A 28 -10.76 -3.48 -5.50
N ASP A 29 -11.85 -4.16 -5.87
CA ASP A 29 -12.95 -4.35 -4.94
C ASP A 29 -12.55 -5.25 -3.79
N ARG A 30 -11.78 -6.29 -4.07
CA ARG A 30 -11.29 -7.17 -3.02
C ARG A 30 -10.32 -6.47 -2.10
N ALA A 31 -9.48 -5.62 -2.67
CA ALA A 31 -8.54 -4.84 -1.87
C ALA A 31 -9.27 -3.87 -0.95
N LEU A 32 -10.32 -3.23 -1.46
CA LEU A 32 -11.12 -2.34 -0.63
C LEU A 32 -11.75 -3.09 0.54
N ALA A 33 -12.29 -4.27 0.27
CA ALA A 33 -12.88 -5.08 1.34
C ALA A 33 -11.82 -5.45 2.37
N ALA A 34 -10.64 -5.86 1.92
CA ALA A 34 -9.56 -6.25 2.82
C ALA A 34 -9.12 -5.08 3.69
N VAL A 35 -9.00 -3.90 3.09
CA VAL A 35 -8.60 -2.69 3.80
C VAL A 35 -9.62 -2.34 4.88
N ARG A 36 -10.89 -2.40 4.53
CA ARG A 36 -11.95 -2.05 5.47
C ARG A 36 -12.03 -3.04 6.63
N GLU A 37 -11.84 -4.32 6.34
CA GLU A 37 -11.92 -5.33 7.38
C GLU A 37 -10.64 -5.43 8.20
N GLY A 38 -9.50 -5.28 7.56
CA GLY A 38 -8.23 -5.41 8.25
C GLY A 38 -7.87 -4.23 9.11
N GLY A 39 -8.25 -3.04 8.70
CA GLY A 39 -8.01 -1.83 9.47
C GLY A 39 -6.56 -1.70 9.90
N GLY A 40 -6.36 -1.32 11.13
CA GLY A 40 -5.00 -1.07 11.64
C GLY A 40 -4.12 -2.30 11.72
N ALA A 41 -4.67 -3.49 11.55
CA ALA A 41 -3.86 -4.70 11.55
C ALA A 41 -3.26 -5.01 10.17
N LEU A 42 -3.63 -4.26 9.15
CA LEU A 42 -3.25 -4.57 7.77
C LEU A 42 -2.30 -3.55 7.18
N ALA A 43 -1.25 -4.05 6.55
CA ALA A 43 -0.46 -3.26 5.62
C ALA A 43 -0.61 -3.88 4.23
N LEU A 44 -1.09 -3.10 3.27
CA LEU A 44 -1.26 -3.56 1.91
C LEU A 44 -0.16 -2.94 1.06
N HIS A 45 0.65 -3.79 0.46
CA HIS A 45 1.77 -3.37 -0.35
C HIS A 45 1.42 -3.45 -1.83
N LEU A 46 1.41 -2.30 -2.49
CA LEU A 46 1.25 -2.25 -3.93
C LEU A 46 2.62 -2.50 -4.55
N ARG A 47 2.85 -3.73 -4.96
CA ARG A 47 4.11 -4.12 -5.55
C ARG A 47 3.84 -4.80 -6.89
N GLY A 48 4.34 -4.21 -7.94
CA GLY A 48 4.22 -4.76 -9.28
C GLY A 48 5.34 -4.19 -10.13
N PRO A 49 6.51 -4.84 -10.16
CA PRO A 49 7.66 -4.28 -10.86
C PRO A 49 7.42 -3.99 -12.34
N ARG A 50 6.49 -4.71 -12.96
CA ARG A 50 6.15 -4.49 -14.36
C ARG A 50 4.85 -3.74 -14.55
N THR A 51 4.17 -3.42 -13.47
CA THR A 51 2.91 -2.68 -13.55
C THR A 51 3.23 -1.23 -13.87
N SER A 52 2.48 -0.66 -14.81
CA SER A 52 2.76 0.70 -15.25
C SER A 52 2.51 1.71 -14.14
N GLY A 53 3.17 2.85 -14.24
CA GLY A 53 2.93 3.94 -13.31
C GLY A 53 1.49 4.40 -13.33
N ARG A 54 0.88 4.42 -14.53
CA ARG A 54 -0.53 4.79 -14.66
C ARG A 54 -1.41 3.85 -13.82
N ARG A 55 -1.17 2.55 -13.93
CA ARG A 55 -1.97 1.58 -13.19
C ARG A 55 -1.76 1.72 -11.69
N LEU A 56 -0.52 1.93 -11.26
CA LEU A 56 -0.25 2.14 -9.85
C LEU A 56 -0.93 3.41 -9.33
N HIS A 57 -0.95 4.48 -10.12
CA HIS A 57 -1.67 5.70 -9.76
C HIS A 57 -3.16 5.45 -9.64
N GLU A 58 -3.74 4.68 -10.57
CA GLU A 58 -5.16 4.34 -10.50
C GLU A 58 -5.48 3.59 -9.23
N LEU A 59 -4.68 2.57 -8.93
CA LEU A 59 -4.92 1.74 -7.75
C LEU A 59 -4.72 2.52 -6.46
N ALA A 60 -3.67 3.33 -6.40
CA ALA A 60 -3.43 4.16 -5.24
C ALA A 60 -4.56 5.15 -5.04
N GLY A 61 -5.10 5.71 -6.13
CA GLY A 61 -6.21 6.63 -6.04
C GLY A 61 -7.47 6.00 -5.50
N VAL A 62 -7.69 4.72 -5.80
CA VAL A 62 -8.85 4.00 -5.28
C VAL A 62 -8.68 3.64 -3.81
N LEU A 63 -7.46 3.33 -3.39
CA LEU A 63 -7.21 2.73 -2.08
C LEU A 63 -6.75 3.70 -1.00
N ALA A 64 -6.18 4.84 -1.37
CA ALA A 64 -5.53 5.70 -0.38
C ALA A 64 -6.49 6.21 0.69
N GLU A 65 -7.63 6.78 0.30
CA GLU A 65 -8.56 7.32 1.27
C GLU A 65 -9.25 6.24 2.09
N PRO A 66 -9.75 5.17 1.48
CA PRO A 66 -10.33 4.08 2.29
C PRO A 66 -9.33 3.47 3.27
N ALA A 67 -8.06 3.34 2.87
CA ALA A 67 -7.05 2.83 3.78
C ALA A 67 -6.85 3.78 4.95
N ALA A 68 -6.75 5.07 4.67
CA ALA A 68 -6.58 6.05 5.73
C ALA A 68 -7.75 6.04 6.69
N ARG A 69 -8.97 5.95 6.18
CA ARG A 69 -10.16 5.91 7.03
C ARG A 69 -10.22 4.68 7.90
N ALA A 70 -9.77 3.55 7.36
CA ALA A 70 -9.81 2.31 8.10
C ALA A 70 -8.63 2.15 9.05
N GLY A 71 -7.63 3.01 8.95
CA GLY A 71 -6.42 2.88 9.73
C GLY A 71 -5.45 1.87 9.16
N ALA A 72 -5.68 1.39 7.94
CA ALA A 72 -4.78 0.45 7.29
C ALA A 72 -3.61 1.20 6.69
N LEU A 73 -2.47 0.55 6.65
CA LEU A 73 -1.28 1.13 6.05
C LEU A 73 -1.19 0.72 4.58
N LEU A 74 -1.11 1.70 3.71
CA LEU A 74 -0.89 1.45 2.29
C LEU A 74 0.58 1.76 2.00
N VAL A 75 1.26 0.81 1.38
CA VAL A 75 2.68 0.94 1.07
C VAL A 75 2.85 0.82 -0.45
N VAL A 76 3.59 1.71 -1.03
CA VAL A 76 3.89 1.64 -2.46
C VAL A 76 5.35 1.29 -2.62
N ASN A 77 5.62 0.21 -3.34
CA ASN A 77 6.98 -0.24 -3.54
C ASN A 77 7.64 0.52 -4.68
N ASP A 78 8.79 1.12 -4.37
CA ASP A 78 9.66 1.75 -5.37
C ASP A 78 9.10 2.95 -6.13
N ARG A 79 7.94 3.48 -5.72
CA ARG A 79 7.34 4.59 -6.45
C ARG A 79 7.01 5.73 -5.51
N ILE A 80 8.01 6.53 -5.21
CA ILE A 80 7.84 7.71 -4.35
C ILE A 80 6.86 8.69 -4.98
N ASP A 81 6.90 8.83 -6.29
CA ASP A 81 6.01 9.75 -7.01
C ASP A 81 4.54 9.39 -6.81
N VAL A 82 4.22 8.09 -6.85
CA VAL A 82 2.85 7.64 -6.65
C VAL A 82 2.43 7.93 -5.20
N ALA A 83 3.30 7.63 -4.25
CA ALA A 83 2.99 7.84 -2.85
C ALA A 83 2.73 9.32 -2.56
N LEU A 84 3.56 10.19 -3.08
CA LEU A 84 3.40 11.63 -2.87
C LEU A 84 2.13 12.16 -3.51
N ALA A 85 1.81 11.67 -4.71
CA ALA A 85 0.63 12.16 -5.44
C ALA A 85 -0.66 11.84 -4.71
N HIS A 86 -0.69 10.77 -3.92
CA HIS A 86 -1.90 10.32 -3.24
C HIS A 86 -1.84 10.45 -1.73
N GLY A 87 -0.84 11.16 -1.21
CA GLY A 87 -0.73 11.35 0.23
C GLY A 87 -0.45 10.08 1.00
N ILE A 88 0.18 9.11 0.36
CA ILE A 88 0.51 7.85 1.00
C ILE A 88 1.80 8.03 1.78
N GLY A 89 1.74 7.71 3.06
CA GLY A 89 2.88 7.97 3.95
C GLY A 89 3.93 6.90 4.00
N ALA A 90 3.76 5.79 3.28
CA ALA A 90 4.71 4.69 3.36
C ALA A 90 5.15 4.23 1.98
N VAL A 91 6.45 4.09 1.82
CA VAL A 91 7.05 3.61 0.58
C VAL A 91 8.11 2.60 0.94
N GLN A 92 8.11 1.48 0.24
CA GLN A 92 9.18 0.51 0.39
C GLN A 92 10.08 0.61 -0.83
N LEU A 93 11.36 0.85 -0.61
CA LEU A 93 12.31 1.02 -1.68
C LEU A 93 13.09 -0.25 -1.92
N GLY A 94 13.21 -0.65 -3.16
CA GLY A 94 14.05 -1.76 -3.52
C GLY A 94 15.47 -1.28 -3.75
N ARG A 95 16.35 -2.21 -4.01
CA ARG A 95 17.75 -1.88 -4.20
C ARG A 95 18.01 -0.88 -5.30
N ARG A 96 17.19 -0.92 -6.32
CA ARG A 96 17.44 -0.09 -7.49
C ARG A 96 16.74 1.23 -7.48
N SER A 97 15.82 1.42 -6.56
CA SER A 97 14.88 2.51 -6.71
C SER A 97 15.52 3.88 -6.73
N LEU A 98 16.47 4.14 -5.89
CA LEU A 98 17.08 5.44 -5.81
C LEU A 98 18.54 5.47 -6.19
N GLY A 99 19.10 4.34 -6.51
CA GLY A 99 20.53 4.28 -6.77
C GLY A 99 21.36 4.70 -5.60
N ILE A 100 20.81 4.60 -4.40
CA ILE A 100 21.50 5.02 -3.23
C ILE A 100 22.51 3.99 -2.84
N ALA A 101 23.59 4.46 -2.51
CA ALA A 101 24.57 3.57 -2.06
C ALA A 101 24.19 3.17 -0.76
N GLU A 102 24.01 2.14 -0.66
CA GLU A 102 23.58 1.76 0.52
C GLU A 102 24.61 1.23 1.30
#